data_ce2b8602beea4d98b7bdae5697230944
#
_entry.id   ce2b8602beea4d98b7bdae5697230944
#
_cell.length_a   1.000
_cell.length_b   1.000
_cell.length_c   1.000
_cell.angle_alpha   90.00
_cell.angle_beta   90.00
_cell.angle_gamma   90.00
#
_symmetry.space_group_name_H-M   'P 1'
#
loop_
_entity.id
_entity.type
_entity.pdbx_description
1 polymer ?
#
loop_
_entity_poly.entity_id
_entity_poly.type
_entity_poly.pdbx_seq_one_letter_code
_entity_poly.pdbx_strand_id
1 'polypeptide(L)'
;MRLVNHEPDAIDLRTTPVHLGLGSRAKPVEGFAWDPEVLHAYSAAVAADGAEGRLVTIFDGDGPGDDWERHPAGDELVVCLSGSVTVTRDVDGVPDRVVLGPGEATVNPAGTWHAVDMAGPASILTVTAGLGTDHRPRTEARPTGHAGASGPRTP
;
A
#
# COMPACT_ATOMS: atom_id res chain seq x y z
N MET A 1 5.58 -9.08 -43.51
CA MET A 1 5.60 -8.89 -42.06
C MET A 1 4.17 -8.64 -41.60
N ARG A 2 3.49 -9.63 -41.00
CA ARG A 2 2.14 -9.45 -40.44
C ARG A 2 2.33 -8.89 -39.04
N LEU A 3 1.97 -7.63 -38.82
CA LEU A 3 1.74 -7.12 -37.48
C LEU A 3 0.48 -7.84 -36.98
N VAL A 4 0.66 -8.79 -36.09
CA VAL A 4 -0.44 -9.34 -35.30
C VAL A 4 -0.81 -8.22 -34.34
N ASN A 5 -1.92 -7.53 -34.63
CA ASN A 5 -2.55 -6.64 -33.67
C ASN A 5 -3.10 -7.52 -32.57
N HIS A 6 -2.26 -7.80 -31.57
CA HIS A 6 -2.73 -8.24 -30.28
C HIS A 6 -3.24 -6.96 -29.61
N GLU A 7 -4.54 -6.75 -29.61
CA GLU A 7 -5.11 -5.75 -28.72
C GLU A 7 -4.72 -6.21 -27.30
N PRO A 8 -4.00 -5.38 -26.53
CA PRO A 8 -3.64 -5.77 -25.18
C PRO A 8 -4.95 -5.92 -24.39
N ASP A 9 -5.17 -7.10 -23.83
CA ASP A 9 -6.30 -7.34 -22.95
C ASP A 9 -6.20 -6.38 -21.75
N ALA A 10 -7.35 -5.85 -21.34
CA ALA A 10 -7.42 -5.05 -20.12
C ALA A 10 -7.07 -5.95 -18.92
N ILE A 11 -6.24 -5.44 -18.02
CA ILE A 11 -5.87 -6.12 -16.79
C ILE A 11 -6.47 -5.38 -15.59
N ASP A 12 -6.86 -6.11 -14.56
CA ASP A 12 -7.27 -5.54 -13.26
C ASP A 12 -6.06 -5.52 -12.32
N LEU A 13 -5.59 -4.34 -11.95
CA LEU A 13 -4.44 -4.16 -11.08
C LEU A 13 -4.66 -4.71 -9.64
N ARG A 14 -5.88 -5.10 -9.27
CA ARG A 14 -6.18 -5.77 -8.00
C ARG A 14 -5.72 -7.23 -8.00
N THR A 15 -5.80 -7.87 -9.16
CA THR A 15 -5.50 -9.30 -9.33
C THR A 15 -4.26 -9.55 -10.16
N THR A 16 -3.92 -8.60 -11.03
CA THR A 16 -2.76 -8.68 -11.92
C THR A 16 -1.95 -7.38 -11.83
N PRO A 17 -1.14 -7.21 -10.78
CA PRO A 17 -0.25 -6.07 -10.65
C PRO A 17 0.69 -5.95 -11.85
N VAL A 18 1.25 -4.76 -12.05
CA VAL A 18 2.25 -4.52 -13.08
C VAL A 18 3.61 -4.25 -12.43
N HIS A 19 4.61 -5.02 -12.83
CA HIS A 19 6.00 -4.74 -12.49
C HIS A 19 6.61 -3.74 -13.48
N LEU A 20 7.10 -2.62 -12.96
CA LEU A 20 7.91 -1.66 -13.70
C LEU A 20 9.38 -1.98 -13.44
N GLY A 21 10.12 -2.35 -14.48
CA GLY A 21 11.52 -2.77 -14.36
C GLY A 21 12.47 -1.90 -15.17
N LEU A 22 13.76 -2.26 -15.12
CA LEU A 22 14.83 -1.62 -15.88
C LEU A 22 14.52 -1.61 -17.38
N GLY A 23 15.02 -0.58 -18.08
CA GLY A 23 14.78 -0.42 -19.52
C GLY A 23 13.36 0.02 -19.86
N SER A 24 12.69 0.72 -18.95
CA SER A 24 11.31 1.23 -19.11
C SER A 24 10.29 0.13 -19.40
N ARG A 25 10.50 -1.06 -18.86
CA ARG A 25 9.60 -2.20 -19.03
C ARG A 25 8.41 -2.11 -18.07
N ALA A 26 7.24 -2.49 -18.56
CA ALA A 26 6.04 -2.72 -17.77
C ALA A 26 5.54 -4.13 -18.08
N LYS A 27 5.48 -5.01 -17.08
CA LYS A 27 5.11 -6.41 -17.24
C LYS A 27 3.99 -6.78 -16.27
N PRO A 28 2.83 -7.25 -16.78
CA PRO A 28 1.81 -7.84 -15.92
C PRO A 28 2.36 -9.06 -15.17
N VAL A 29 2.00 -9.18 -13.89
CA VAL A 29 2.40 -10.30 -13.04
C VAL A 29 1.20 -11.22 -12.87
N GLU A 30 1.08 -12.18 -13.79
CA GLU A 30 -0.02 -13.15 -13.79
C GLU A 30 0.10 -14.11 -12.60
N GLY A 31 -1.03 -14.52 -12.03
CA GLY A 31 -1.06 -15.42 -10.89
C GLY A 31 -0.52 -14.83 -9.58
N PHE A 32 -0.43 -13.50 -9.50
CA PHE A 32 0.02 -12.81 -8.30
C PHE A 32 -0.96 -13.04 -7.13
N ALA A 33 -0.41 -13.26 -5.94
CA ALA A 33 -1.14 -13.30 -4.68
C ALA A 33 -0.24 -12.79 -3.55
N TRP A 34 -0.85 -12.26 -2.50
CA TRP A 34 -0.16 -11.86 -1.27
C TRP A 34 0.10 -13.08 -0.38
N ASP A 35 0.75 -14.07 -0.98
CA ASP A 35 1.15 -15.31 -0.37
C ASP A 35 2.68 -15.39 -0.35
N PRO A 36 3.32 -15.88 0.74
CA PRO A 36 4.76 -15.91 0.87
C PRO A 36 5.50 -16.63 -0.26
N GLU A 37 4.93 -17.73 -0.78
CA GLU A 37 5.55 -18.50 -1.86
C GLU A 37 5.48 -17.73 -3.19
N VAL A 38 4.33 -17.10 -3.46
CA VAL A 38 4.14 -16.28 -4.67
C VAL A 38 5.02 -15.03 -4.62
N LEU A 39 5.10 -14.35 -3.47
CA LEU A 39 5.97 -13.19 -3.28
C LEU A 39 7.44 -13.56 -3.43
N HIS A 40 7.86 -14.72 -2.93
CA HIS A 40 9.22 -15.21 -3.13
C HIS A 40 9.52 -15.49 -4.60
N ALA A 41 8.60 -16.17 -5.31
CA ALA A 41 8.75 -16.45 -6.75
C ALA A 41 8.77 -15.15 -7.57
N TYR A 42 7.90 -14.19 -7.26
CA TYR A 42 7.91 -12.86 -7.88
C TYR A 42 9.24 -12.15 -7.66
N SER A 43 9.72 -12.08 -6.41
CA SER A 43 10.99 -11.41 -6.07
C SER A 43 12.16 -12.03 -6.81
N ALA A 44 12.20 -13.36 -6.93
CA ALA A 44 13.24 -14.07 -7.70
C ALA A 44 13.17 -13.73 -9.19
N ALA A 45 11.96 -13.65 -9.76
CA ALA A 45 11.75 -13.37 -11.18
C ALA A 45 12.18 -11.95 -11.59
N VAL A 46 12.12 -10.98 -10.65
CA VAL A 46 12.46 -9.56 -10.89
C VAL A 46 13.78 -9.14 -10.23
N ALA A 47 14.54 -10.08 -9.69
CA ALA A 47 15.78 -9.81 -8.94
C ALA A 47 16.81 -8.97 -9.72
N ALA A 48 16.85 -9.11 -11.05
CA ALA A 48 17.77 -8.35 -11.91
C ALA A 48 17.44 -6.83 -11.93
N ASP A 49 16.21 -6.44 -11.61
CA ASP A 49 15.79 -5.04 -11.55
C ASP A 49 16.20 -4.38 -10.21
N GLY A 50 16.56 -5.18 -9.19
CA GLY A 50 17.07 -4.70 -7.91
C GLY A 50 16.18 -3.66 -7.25
N ALA A 51 16.80 -2.62 -6.71
CA ALA A 51 16.10 -1.50 -6.06
C ALA A 51 15.29 -0.62 -7.04
N GLU A 52 15.53 -0.72 -8.34
CA GLU A 52 14.82 0.06 -9.34
C GLU A 52 13.46 -0.52 -9.71
N GLY A 53 13.21 -1.79 -9.39
CA GLY A 53 11.93 -2.44 -9.62
C GLY A 53 10.80 -1.83 -8.80
N ARG A 54 9.62 -1.66 -9.41
CA ARG A 54 8.41 -1.12 -8.78
C ARG A 54 7.23 -2.02 -9.08
N LEU A 55 6.38 -2.24 -8.09
CA LEU A 55 5.10 -2.91 -8.27
C LEU A 55 3.96 -1.89 -8.24
N VAL A 56 3.14 -1.91 -9.29
CA VAL A 56 1.92 -1.10 -9.38
C VAL A 56 0.74 -2.00 -9.07
N THR A 57 -0.03 -1.67 -8.04
CA THR A 57 -1.21 -2.43 -7.63
C THR A 57 -2.33 -1.54 -7.11
N ILE A 58 -3.54 -2.08 -7.05
CA ILE A 58 -4.70 -1.44 -6.42
C ILE A 58 -5.12 -2.28 -5.22
N PHE A 59 -5.37 -1.60 -4.11
CA PHE A 59 -5.98 -2.17 -2.91
C PHE A 59 -7.34 -1.52 -2.66
N ASP A 60 -8.33 -2.36 -2.34
CA ASP A 60 -9.60 -1.93 -1.80
C ASP A 60 -9.63 -2.28 -0.31
N GLY A 61 -10.25 -1.43 0.50
CA GLY A 61 -10.36 -1.64 1.93
C GLY A 61 -11.47 -0.81 2.55
N ASP A 62 -11.69 -1.07 3.84
CA ASP A 62 -12.72 -0.43 4.64
C ASP A 62 -12.27 -0.45 6.11
N GLY A 63 -11.61 0.58 6.56
CA GLY A 63 -11.15 0.69 7.94
C GLY A 63 -9.63 0.86 8.10
N PRO A 64 -9.14 0.78 9.34
CA PRO A 64 -7.73 0.95 9.64
C PRO A 64 -6.89 -0.23 9.14
N GLY A 65 -5.68 0.07 8.68
CA GLY A 65 -4.67 -0.94 8.40
C GLY A 65 -4.13 -1.58 9.68
N ASP A 66 -3.75 -2.85 9.57
CA ASP A 66 -3.29 -3.65 10.74
C ASP A 66 -1.84 -3.41 11.10
N ASP A 67 -1.01 -3.03 10.12
CA ASP A 67 0.43 -2.95 10.25
C ASP A 67 0.99 -1.58 9.86
N TRP A 68 2.17 -1.32 10.39
CA TRP A 68 3.12 -0.38 9.82
C TRP A 68 3.97 -1.13 8.80
N GLU A 69 4.27 -0.48 7.68
CA GLU A 69 5.22 -1.00 6.71
C GLU A 69 6.27 0.04 6.33
N ARG A 70 7.39 -0.40 5.79
CA ARG A 70 8.41 0.45 5.19
C ARG A 70 9.06 -0.23 4.00
N HIS A 71 9.51 0.58 3.05
CA HIS A 71 10.16 0.13 1.82
C HIS A 71 11.58 0.69 1.76
N PRO A 72 12.60 -0.04 2.23
CA PRO A 72 13.97 0.49 2.30
C PRO A 72 14.61 0.69 0.92
N ALA A 73 14.13 0.01 -0.12
CA ALA A 73 14.70 0.08 -1.47
C ALA A 73 14.33 1.37 -2.23
N GLY A 74 13.29 2.09 -1.85
CA GLY A 74 12.88 3.30 -2.55
C GLY A 74 11.59 3.91 -2.03
N ASP A 75 11.25 5.07 -2.60
CA ASP A 75 10.02 5.78 -2.27
C ASP A 75 8.78 5.01 -2.76
N GLU A 76 7.69 5.16 -2.04
CA GLU A 76 6.39 4.66 -2.45
C GLU A 76 5.45 5.81 -2.79
N LEU A 77 4.76 5.71 -3.92
CA LEU A 77 3.64 6.58 -4.26
C LEU A 77 2.33 5.92 -3.83
N VAL A 78 1.50 6.63 -3.07
CA VAL A 78 0.14 6.22 -2.72
C VAL A 78 -0.85 7.22 -3.32
N VAL A 79 -1.79 6.74 -4.12
CA VAL A 79 -2.83 7.53 -4.79
C VAL A 79 -4.19 7.09 -4.28
N CYS A 80 -5.02 8.01 -3.77
CA CYS A 80 -6.42 7.72 -3.48
C CYS A 80 -7.23 7.70 -4.79
N LEU A 81 -7.87 6.59 -5.10
CA LEU A 81 -8.74 6.44 -6.27
C LEU A 81 -10.20 6.76 -5.91
N SER A 82 -10.64 6.33 -4.73
CA SER A 82 -12.00 6.58 -4.22
C SER A 82 -12.03 6.57 -2.70
N GLY A 83 -13.05 7.19 -2.13
CA GLY A 83 -13.21 7.27 -0.69
C GLY A 83 -12.31 8.32 -0.04
N SER A 84 -11.91 8.07 1.21
CA SER A 84 -10.99 8.93 1.97
C SER A 84 -9.94 8.06 2.66
N VAL A 85 -8.69 8.42 2.48
CA VAL A 85 -7.53 7.64 2.94
C VAL A 85 -6.62 8.53 3.77
N THR A 86 -6.22 8.07 4.94
CA THR A 86 -5.21 8.72 5.78
C THR A 86 -3.92 7.92 5.72
N VAL A 87 -2.84 8.55 5.28
CA VAL A 87 -1.50 7.98 5.37
C VAL A 87 -0.80 8.61 6.56
N THR A 88 -0.37 7.79 7.51
CA THR A 88 0.39 8.21 8.70
C THR A 88 1.83 7.75 8.55
N ARG A 89 2.78 8.67 8.64
CA ARG A 89 4.23 8.38 8.68
C ARG A 89 4.76 8.55 10.09
N ASP A 90 5.70 7.71 10.48
CA ASP A 90 6.47 7.87 11.71
C ASP A 90 7.75 8.65 11.38
N VAL A 91 7.78 9.90 11.76
CA VAL A 91 8.95 10.80 11.57
C VAL A 91 9.59 11.03 12.93
N ASP A 92 10.64 10.28 13.24
CA ASP A 92 11.36 10.35 14.53
C ASP A 92 10.44 10.19 15.76
N GLY A 93 9.47 9.28 15.68
CA GLY A 93 8.49 9.03 16.73
C GLY A 93 7.31 10.00 16.76
N VAL A 94 7.25 10.94 15.81
CA VAL A 94 6.14 11.89 15.68
C VAL A 94 5.28 11.51 14.47
N PRO A 95 3.97 11.27 14.66
CA PRO A 95 3.10 10.94 13.55
C PRO A 95 2.85 12.16 12.64
N ASP A 96 3.23 12.02 11.37
CA ASP A 96 2.89 12.94 10.29
C ASP A 96 1.74 12.34 9.48
N ARG A 97 0.61 13.04 9.39
CA ARG A 97 -0.61 12.54 8.76
C ARG A 97 -1.00 13.39 7.58
N VAL A 98 -1.37 12.71 6.48
CA VAL A 98 -1.99 13.33 5.32
C VAL A 98 -3.29 12.61 4.99
N VAL A 99 -4.36 13.36 4.76
CA VAL A 99 -5.65 12.84 4.29
C VAL A 99 -5.76 13.07 2.80
N LEU A 100 -6.07 12.02 2.07
CA LEU A 100 -6.20 12.02 0.61
C LEU A 100 -7.64 11.77 0.22
N GLY A 101 -8.15 12.62 -0.67
CA GLY A 101 -9.39 12.39 -1.43
C GLY A 101 -9.08 11.84 -2.83
N PRO A 102 -10.13 11.49 -3.63
CA PRO A 102 -9.96 10.93 -4.96
C PRO A 102 -9.10 11.80 -5.87
N GLY A 103 -8.07 11.21 -6.50
CA GLY A 103 -7.11 11.88 -7.36
C GLY A 103 -5.95 12.54 -6.63
N GLU A 104 -5.95 12.57 -5.29
CA GLU A 104 -4.83 13.07 -4.49
C GLU A 104 -3.83 11.95 -4.18
N ALA A 105 -2.57 12.33 -3.99
CA ALA A 105 -1.48 11.40 -3.74
C ALA A 105 -0.49 11.93 -2.72
N THR A 106 0.26 11.01 -2.11
CA THR A 106 1.42 11.33 -1.27
C THR A 106 2.58 10.38 -1.58
N VAL A 107 3.78 10.80 -1.22
CA VAL A 107 4.99 9.99 -1.34
C VAL A 107 5.50 9.65 0.05
N ASN A 108 5.66 8.36 0.33
CA ASN A 108 6.36 7.87 1.50
C ASN A 108 7.84 7.72 1.15
N PRO A 109 8.76 8.46 1.80
CA PRO A 109 10.19 8.34 1.54
C PRO A 109 10.72 6.94 1.88
N ALA A 110 11.76 6.51 1.17
CA ALA A 110 12.44 5.25 1.40
C ALA A 110 12.78 5.05 2.89
N GLY A 111 12.47 3.87 3.42
CA GLY A 111 12.77 3.50 4.81
C GLY A 111 11.87 4.15 5.88
N THR A 112 10.92 5.00 5.50
CA THR A 112 10.00 5.62 6.45
C THR A 112 8.86 4.66 6.80
N TRP A 113 8.67 4.40 8.10
CA TRP A 113 7.50 3.65 8.57
C TRP A 113 6.23 4.43 8.31
N HIS A 114 5.26 3.79 7.68
CA HIS A 114 3.97 4.38 7.38
C HIS A 114 2.84 3.36 7.54
N ALA A 115 1.63 3.86 7.69
CA ALA A 115 0.42 3.06 7.76
C ALA A 115 -0.70 3.76 6.98
N VAL A 116 -1.62 2.98 6.44
CA VAL A 116 -2.74 3.46 5.63
C VAL A 116 -4.05 3.11 6.32
N ASP A 117 -4.88 4.11 6.56
CA ASP A 117 -6.21 3.97 7.16
C ASP A 117 -7.27 4.45 6.19
N MET A 118 -8.35 3.71 6.06
CA MET A 118 -9.50 4.07 5.22
C MET A 118 -10.68 4.44 6.12
N ALA A 119 -11.30 5.60 5.87
CA ALA A 119 -12.43 6.11 6.66
C ALA A 119 -13.78 5.56 6.16
N GLY A 120 -13.83 4.31 5.75
CA GLY A 120 -14.93 3.63 5.07
C GLY A 120 -14.43 3.01 3.78
N PRO A 121 -15.32 2.47 2.91
CA PRO A 121 -14.90 1.87 1.65
C PRO A 121 -14.05 2.85 0.82
N ALA A 122 -12.85 2.43 0.46
CA ALA A 122 -11.91 3.23 -0.31
C ALA A 122 -11.01 2.35 -1.18
N SER A 123 -10.42 2.95 -2.21
CA SER A 123 -9.45 2.30 -3.09
C SER A 123 -8.21 3.16 -3.22
N ILE A 124 -7.05 2.54 -3.18
CA ILE A 124 -5.75 3.17 -3.44
C ILE A 124 -5.01 2.47 -4.55
N LEU A 125 -4.22 3.23 -5.30
CA LEU A 125 -3.18 2.69 -6.16
C LEU A 125 -1.83 2.96 -5.51
N THR A 126 -0.97 1.96 -5.47
CA THR A 126 0.41 2.12 -4.99
C THR A 126 1.42 1.84 -6.08
N VAL A 127 2.55 2.55 -6.03
CA VAL A 127 3.75 2.25 -6.80
C VAL A 127 4.88 2.06 -5.80
N THR A 128 5.25 0.81 -5.58
CA THR A 128 6.05 0.40 -4.42
C THR A 128 7.38 -0.21 -4.85
N ALA A 129 8.48 0.23 -4.24
CA ALA A 129 9.79 -0.43 -4.32
C ALA A 129 9.84 -1.57 -3.28
N GLY A 130 9.33 -2.74 -3.65
CA GLY A 130 9.05 -3.83 -2.70
C GLY A 130 10.26 -4.61 -2.17
N LEU A 131 11.47 -4.40 -2.70
CA LEU A 131 12.67 -5.13 -2.26
C LEU A 131 12.99 -4.82 -0.79
N GLY A 132 12.95 -5.83 0.06
CA GLY A 132 13.28 -5.70 1.48
C GLY A 132 12.20 -5.01 2.32
N THR A 133 10.95 -4.99 1.86
CA THR A 133 9.81 -4.47 2.64
C THR A 133 9.73 -5.14 4.01
N ASP A 134 9.62 -4.30 5.04
CA ASP A 134 9.41 -4.72 6.43
C ASP A 134 8.01 -4.37 6.91
N HIS A 135 7.49 -5.19 7.84
CA HIS A 135 6.22 -4.95 8.52
C HIS A 135 6.41 -5.01 10.04
N ARG A 136 5.62 -4.24 10.77
CA ARG A 136 5.48 -4.35 12.23
C ARG A 136 4.03 -4.11 12.64
N PRO A 137 3.50 -4.85 13.66
CA PRO A 137 2.15 -4.63 14.13
C PRO A 137 1.94 -3.21 14.64
N ARG A 138 0.75 -2.67 14.43
CA ARG A 138 0.33 -1.42 15.07
C ARG A 138 -0.11 -1.71 16.50
N THR A 139 0.63 -1.14 17.46
CA THR A 139 0.32 -1.21 18.90
C THR A 139 -0.42 0.04 19.37
N GLU A 140 -1.33 0.58 18.57
CA GLU A 140 -2.17 1.70 19.03
C GLU A 140 -3.13 1.18 20.10
N ALA A 141 -3.04 1.79 21.30
CA ALA A 141 -4.00 1.56 22.35
C ALA A 141 -5.40 1.87 21.80
N ARG A 142 -6.28 0.87 21.79
CA ARG A 142 -7.70 1.07 21.56
C ARG A 142 -8.16 2.24 22.41
N PRO A 143 -8.85 3.28 21.92
CA PRO A 143 -9.41 4.30 22.78
C PRO A 143 -10.31 3.59 23.79
N THR A 144 -9.95 3.65 25.04
CA THR A 144 -10.76 3.13 26.13
C THR A 144 -12.07 3.90 26.09
N GLY A 145 -13.15 3.18 25.76
CA GLY A 145 -14.50 3.74 25.72
C GLY A 145 -14.76 4.48 27.04
N HIS A 146 -15.36 5.63 26.94
CA HIS A 146 -15.84 6.42 28.06
C HIS A 146 -16.62 5.51 29.02
N ALA A 147 -16.04 5.25 30.17
CA ALA A 147 -16.80 4.73 31.29
C ALA A 147 -17.81 5.79 31.67
N GLY A 148 -19.09 5.46 31.45
CA GLY A 148 -20.19 6.33 31.84
C GLY A 148 -20.09 6.71 33.30
N ALA A 149 -20.04 7.98 33.59
CA ALA A 149 -20.17 8.51 34.93
C ALA A 149 -21.58 8.19 35.45
N SER A 150 -21.66 7.21 36.35
CA SER A 150 -22.82 7.00 37.19
C SER A 150 -22.87 8.15 38.21
N GLY A 151 -23.83 9.07 38.02
CA GLY A 151 -24.12 10.12 38.97
C GLY A 151 -24.67 9.56 40.30
N PRO A 152 -24.43 10.25 41.43
CA PRO A 152 -24.82 9.78 42.76
C PRO A 152 -26.35 9.81 42.94
N ARG A 153 -26.93 8.70 43.41
CA ARG A 153 -28.28 8.67 43.97
C ARG A 153 -28.22 9.25 45.34
N THR A 154 -28.92 10.32 45.57
CA THR A 154 -29.24 10.87 46.90
C THR A 154 -30.60 10.35 47.39
N PRO A 155 -30.80 10.27 48.73
CA PRO A 155 -31.81 9.46 49.42
C PRO A 155 -33.24 9.95 49.30
#